data_50bdee133233f15c24072cff2a059e14
#
_entry.id   50bdee133233f15c24072cff2a059e14
#
_cell.length_a   1.000
_cell.length_b   1.000
_cell.length_c   1.000
_cell.angle_alpha   90.00
_cell.angle_beta   90.00
_cell.angle_gamma   90.00
#
_symmetry.space_group_name_H-M   'P 1'
#
loop_
_entity.id
_entity.type
_entity.pdbx_description
1 polymer ?
#
loop_
_entity_poly.entity_id
_entity_poly.type
_entity_poly.pdbx_seq_one_letter_code
_entity_poly.pdbx_strand_id
1 'polypeptide(L)'
;MTFHATVPPSSVAPQQRPPRRHTAPTPGRIVAVGILAGTVGLLVYLTRTDPDLTPPAAVTMIVFVVAVWLWVFTRIDDTYVALGAAAALTVVGVIDAEALFATLGDDVVWLLLSAFVIASGVASSGLATRGAAFLVTGAHSPRALVHLVTAALIVTAFAVPSTSGRAALVLPVFVALATVLADRPRLVRALALLFPTVILLSAVASLLGAGAHLITSQILVTATGTGFDFATWMILGLPLAIVSSHAAAELVLLLFTSTDDRRGRLTVTAADIGAQADTSVCGPLSVAESRAALLLVVVMVLWCTEPVHGIHPAVVALLGALVATSPRYGSVRLAPALKTVPWPLLLFMAATLSIGTALTTSGAADWLASTAFGPLTSRGEGAGPLFVVVVVVISAAAHLVIQSRSARSAVLVPVVVALAPSAGVDPLAAAFVSTAAAGFCHTLPSSAKPVTLFADVPGTSTYSTSDLLRLAARLGPLLAALVLLFAWFVWPLLGLSLFV
;
A
#
# COMPACT_ATOMS: atom_id res chain seq x y z
N MET A 1 -26.10 -52.93 -32.23
CA MET A 1 -26.13 -51.68 -33.01
C MET A 1 -26.97 -50.68 -32.24
N THR A 2 -26.38 -49.83 -31.44
CA THR A 2 -27.04 -48.78 -30.67
C THR A 2 -26.50 -47.44 -31.15
N PHE A 3 -27.36 -46.67 -31.80
CA PHE A 3 -27.06 -45.32 -32.29
C PHE A 3 -27.00 -44.35 -31.14
N HIS A 4 -25.82 -43.77 -30.85
CA HIS A 4 -25.69 -42.58 -30.02
C HIS A 4 -25.96 -41.32 -30.87
N ALA A 5 -27.03 -40.64 -30.61
CA ALA A 5 -27.34 -39.32 -31.16
C ALA A 5 -26.43 -38.28 -30.49
N THR A 6 -25.52 -37.69 -31.26
CA THR A 6 -24.74 -36.51 -30.86
C THR A 6 -25.60 -35.27 -30.95
N VAL A 7 -25.82 -34.61 -29.78
CA VAL A 7 -26.43 -33.28 -29.71
C VAL A 7 -25.43 -32.23 -30.22
N PRO A 8 -25.79 -31.37 -31.18
CA PRO A 8 -24.89 -30.32 -31.65
C PRO A 8 -24.71 -29.24 -30.59
N PRO A 9 -23.51 -28.60 -30.48
CA PRO A 9 -23.29 -27.52 -29.52
C PRO A 9 -24.16 -26.33 -29.88
N SER A 10 -24.93 -25.85 -28.91
CA SER A 10 -25.74 -24.64 -29.00
C SER A 10 -24.82 -23.43 -29.25
N SER A 11 -25.02 -22.78 -30.41
CA SER A 11 -24.39 -21.52 -30.74
C SER A 11 -24.89 -20.44 -29.79
N VAL A 12 -24.08 -20.04 -28.83
CA VAL A 12 -24.32 -18.86 -28.03
C VAL A 12 -24.16 -17.64 -28.94
N ALA A 13 -25.26 -17.00 -29.28
CA ALA A 13 -25.23 -15.74 -30.02
C ALA A 13 -24.45 -14.67 -29.23
N PRO A 14 -23.63 -13.84 -29.89
CA PRO A 14 -22.91 -12.78 -29.21
C PRO A 14 -23.90 -11.81 -28.56
N GLN A 15 -23.83 -11.69 -27.23
CA GLN A 15 -24.61 -10.68 -26.48
C GLN A 15 -24.23 -9.30 -27.02
N GLN A 16 -25.15 -8.67 -27.74
CA GLN A 16 -25.04 -7.27 -28.15
C GLN A 16 -24.98 -6.41 -26.90
N ARG A 17 -23.84 -5.75 -26.66
CA ARG A 17 -23.73 -4.73 -25.60
C ARG A 17 -24.80 -3.66 -25.87
N PRO A 18 -25.61 -3.31 -24.86
CA PRO A 18 -26.62 -2.26 -25.05
C PRO A 18 -25.90 -0.94 -25.45
N PRO A 19 -26.53 -0.13 -26.30
CA PRO A 19 -25.95 1.14 -26.76
C PRO A 19 -25.66 2.01 -25.54
N ARG A 20 -24.42 2.54 -25.47
CA ARG A 20 -24.03 3.49 -24.42
C ARG A 20 -24.94 4.71 -24.50
N ARG A 21 -25.89 4.82 -23.58
CA ARG A 21 -26.66 6.07 -23.41
C ARG A 21 -25.67 7.16 -23.00
N HIS A 22 -25.56 8.21 -23.80
CA HIS A 22 -24.88 9.46 -23.44
C HIS A 22 -25.70 10.08 -22.30
N THR A 23 -25.34 9.74 -21.05
CA THR A 23 -25.90 10.45 -19.89
C THR A 23 -25.25 11.83 -19.84
N ALA A 24 -26.06 12.87 -19.71
CA ALA A 24 -25.59 14.24 -19.51
C ALA A 24 -24.58 14.26 -18.33
N PRO A 25 -23.51 15.07 -18.42
CA PRO A 25 -22.51 15.15 -17.36
C PRO A 25 -23.16 15.59 -16.05
N THR A 26 -22.89 14.86 -14.98
CA THR A 26 -23.38 15.20 -13.64
C THR A 26 -22.80 16.55 -13.19
N PRO A 27 -23.52 17.37 -12.39
CA PRO A 27 -23.03 18.69 -11.94
C PRO A 27 -21.62 18.61 -11.34
N GLY A 28 -21.30 17.57 -10.59
CA GLY A 28 -19.98 17.36 -10.03
C GLY A 28 -18.87 17.18 -11.09
N ARG A 29 -19.17 16.55 -12.24
CA ARG A 29 -18.21 16.44 -13.35
C ARG A 29 -17.96 17.76 -14.03
N ILE A 30 -18.99 18.61 -14.18
CA ILE A 30 -18.82 19.96 -14.76
C ILE A 30 -17.92 20.80 -13.88
N VAL A 31 -18.13 20.76 -12.56
CA VAL A 31 -17.27 21.46 -11.58
C VAL A 31 -15.83 20.94 -11.64
N ALA A 32 -15.63 19.63 -11.66
CA ALA A 32 -14.29 19.04 -11.74
C ALA A 32 -13.53 19.43 -13.01
N VAL A 33 -14.20 19.45 -14.18
CA VAL A 33 -13.62 19.92 -15.45
C VAL A 33 -13.33 21.41 -15.39
N GLY A 34 -14.21 22.20 -14.77
CA GLY A 34 -14.00 23.64 -14.57
C GLY A 34 -12.77 23.94 -13.71
N ILE A 35 -12.56 23.17 -12.62
CA ILE A 35 -11.35 23.28 -11.79
C ILE A 35 -10.10 22.95 -12.59
N LEU A 36 -10.10 21.85 -13.35
CA LEU A 36 -8.97 21.49 -14.21
C LEU A 36 -8.63 22.60 -15.21
N ALA A 37 -9.65 23.05 -15.96
CA ALA A 37 -9.47 24.11 -16.96
C ALA A 37 -8.98 25.41 -16.33
N GLY A 38 -9.49 25.79 -15.15
CA GLY A 38 -9.05 26.95 -14.39
C GLY A 38 -7.60 26.83 -13.92
N THR A 39 -7.21 25.66 -13.38
CA THR A 39 -5.83 25.41 -12.92
C THR A 39 -4.85 25.41 -14.09
N VAL A 40 -5.17 24.75 -15.19
CA VAL A 40 -4.34 24.75 -16.40
C VAL A 40 -4.24 26.16 -16.99
N GLY A 41 -5.37 26.88 -17.07
CA GLY A 41 -5.39 28.27 -17.54
C GLY A 41 -4.55 29.21 -16.67
N LEU A 42 -4.59 29.04 -15.35
CA LEU A 42 -3.74 29.78 -14.41
C LEU A 42 -2.26 29.46 -14.62
N LEU A 43 -1.88 28.19 -14.76
CA LEU A 43 -0.49 27.80 -15.04
C LEU A 43 0.01 28.41 -16.36
N VAL A 44 -0.80 28.38 -17.41
CA VAL A 44 -0.48 29.00 -18.70
C VAL A 44 -0.36 30.55 -18.58
N TYR A 45 -1.18 31.17 -17.75
CA TYR A 45 -1.07 32.60 -17.46
C TYR A 45 0.21 32.90 -16.68
N LEU A 46 0.52 32.12 -15.64
CA LEU A 46 1.72 32.31 -14.82
C LEU A 46 3.02 32.12 -15.60
N THR A 47 3.07 31.25 -16.62
CA THR A 47 4.25 31.15 -17.52
C THR A 47 4.58 32.44 -18.24
N ARG A 48 3.64 33.42 -18.36
CA ARG A 48 3.84 34.68 -19.01
C ARG A 48 4.12 35.82 -18.03
N THR A 49 3.77 35.67 -16.79
CA THR A 49 3.80 36.71 -15.76
C THR A 49 4.78 36.48 -14.63
N ASP A 50 5.13 35.23 -14.40
CA ASP A 50 6.08 34.80 -13.37
C ASP A 50 7.37 34.28 -14.02
N PRO A 51 8.48 35.03 -13.92
CA PRO A 51 9.74 34.63 -14.51
C PRO A 51 10.38 33.38 -13.89
N ASP A 52 9.98 33.03 -12.66
CA ASP A 52 10.48 31.84 -11.96
C ASP A 52 9.82 30.55 -12.45
N LEU A 53 8.65 30.65 -13.12
CA LEU A 53 7.99 29.50 -13.74
C LEU A 53 8.50 29.30 -15.18
N THR A 54 9.53 28.50 -15.32
CA THR A 54 10.09 28.18 -16.65
C THR A 54 9.09 27.39 -17.52
N PRO A 55 9.18 27.46 -18.87
CA PRO A 55 8.30 26.69 -19.75
C PRO A 55 8.34 25.17 -19.49
N PRO A 56 9.50 24.52 -19.27
CA PRO A 56 9.54 23.11 -18.89
C PRO A 56 8.83 22.82 -17.55
N ALA A 57 9.01 23.68 -16.54
CA ALA A 57 8.34 23.57 -15.26
C ALA A 57 6.82 23.67 -15.38
N ALA A 58 6.33 24.63 -16.16
CA ALA A 58 4.90 24.80 -16.40
C ALA A 58 4.27 23.61 -17.13
N VAL A 59 4.94 23.10 -18.16
CA VAL A 59 4.48 21.88 -18.88
C VAL A 59 4.45 20.69 -17.95
N THR A 60 5.48 20.50 -17.13
CA THR A 60 5.53 19.43 -16.13
C THR A 60 4.38 19.53 -15.13
N MET A 61 4.12 20.73 -14.61
CA MET A 61 3.00 21.00 -13.70
C MET A 61 1.65 20.73 -14.35
N ILE A 62 1.45 21.12 -15.61
CA ILE A 62 0.21 20.86 -16.35
C ILE A 62 -0.01 19.34 -16.49
N VAL A 63 1.01 18.59 -16.94
CA VAL A 63 0.92 17.13 -17.08
C VAL A 63 0.64 16.47 -15.75
N PHE A 64 1.33 16.91 -14.69
CA PHE A 64 1.11 16.39 -13.32
C PHE A 64 -0.31 16.66 -12.82
N VAL A 65 -0.81 17.89 -12.95
CA VAL A 65 -2.19 18.27 -12.56
C VAL A 65 -3.23 17.47 -13.35
N VAL A 66 -3.02 17.27 -14.66
CA VAL A 66 -3.91 16.44 -15.48
C VAL A 66 -3.88 15.00 -15.02
N ALA A 67 -2.71 14.42 -14.72
CA ALA A 67 -2.59 13.05 -14.21
C ALA A 67 -3.32 12.90 -12.86
N VAL A 68 -3.11 13.83 -11.92
CA VAL A 68 -3.81 13.86 -10.63
C VAL A 68 -5.33 13.94 -10.83
N TRP A 69 -5.77 14.82 -11.73
CA TRP A 69 -7.20 14.95 -12.04
C TRP A 69 -7.79 13.66 -12.62
N LEU A 70 -7.08 12.99 -13.52
CA LEU A 70 -7.49 11.69 -14.07
C LEU A 70 -7.59 10.61 -12.99
N TRP A 71 -6.64 10.52 -12.08
CA TRP A 71 -6.67 9.59 -10.94
C TRP A 71 -7.84 9.85 -9.99
N VAL A 72 -8.20 11.13 -9.80
CA VAL A 72 -9.24 11.55 -8.87
C VAL A 72 -10.65 11.40 -9.47
N PHE A 73 -10.86 11.89 -10.67
CA PHE A 73 -12.21 12.09 -11.23
C PHE A 73 -12.60 11.09 -12.31
N THR A 74 -11.70 10.15 -12.67
CA THR A 74 -11.99 9.13 -13.67
C THR A 74 -11.87 7.71 -13.08
N ARG A 75 -12.24 6.72 -13.89
CA ARG A 75 -12.02 5.31 -13.59
C ARG A 75 -11.00 4.68 -14.53
N ILE A 76 -10.15 5.50 -15.11
CA ILE A 76 -9.04 5.04 -15.94
C ILE A 76 -8.03 4.36 -15.00
N ASP A 77 -7.44 3.28 -15.46
CA ASP A 77 -6.42 2.55 -14.69
C ASP A 77 -5.24 3.46 -14.34
N ASP A 78 -4.80 3.39 -13.09
CA ASP A 78 -3.75 4.26 -12.54
C ASP A 78 -2.44 4.16 -13.34
N THR A 79 -2.10 2.94 -13.76
CA THR A 79 -0.90 2.66 -14.54
C THR A 79 -0.99 3.27 -15.93
N TYR A 80 -2.18 3.21 -16.55
CA TYR A 80 -2.41 3.83 -17.86
C TYR A 80 -2.22 5.35 -17.80
N VAL A 81 -2.74 6.00 -16.75
CA VAL A 81 -2.56 7.44 -16.55
C VAL A 81 -1.09 7.80 -16.33
N ALA A 82 -0.39 7.05 -15.48
CA ALA A 82 1.03 7.30 -15.20
C ALA A 82 1.90 7.15 -16.46
N LEU A 83 1.71 6.06 -17.21
CA LEU A 83 2.42 5.83 -18.49
C LEU A 83 2.10 6.93 -19.51
N GLY A 84 0.82 7.34 -19.60
CA GLY A 84 0.40 8.43 -20.49
C GLY A 84 1.06 9.76 -20.12
N ALA A 85 1.16 10.09 -18.84
CA ALA A 85 1.82 11.29 -18.34
C ALA A 85 3.33 11.27 -18.63
N ALA A 86 4.01 10.16 -18.33
CA ALA A 86 5.44 9.99 -18.60
C ALA A 86 5.73 10.09 -20.11
N ALA A 87 4.93 9.43 -20.94
CA ALA A 87 5.04 9.53 -22.40
C ALA A 87 4.79 10.96 -22.92
N ALA A 88 3.80 11.67 -22.35
CA ALA A 88 3.55 13.06 -22.70
C ALA A 88 4.75 13.96 -22.40
N LEU A 89 5.37 13.82 -21.21
CA LEU A 89 6.59 14.55 -20.83
C LEU A 89 7.76 14.27 -21.77
N THR A 90 7.87 13.05 -22.27
CA THR A 90 8.89 12.67 -23.27
C THR A 90 8.60 13.31 -24.62
N VAL A 91 7.36 13.26 -25.11
CA VAL A 91 6.98 13.83 -26.41
C VAL A 91 7.18 15.34 -26.45
N VAL A 92 6.93 16.03 -25.33
CA VAL A 92 7.15 17.47 -25.23
C VAL A 92 8.61 17.85 -24.90
N GLY A 93 9.50 16.88 -24.75
CA GLY A 93 10.95 17.10 -24.57
C GLY A 93 11.37 17.54 -23.17
N VAL A 94 10.55 17.28 -22.14
CA VAL A 94 10.93 17.56 -20.73
C VAL A 94 11.89 16.47 -20.22
N ILE A 95 11.67 15.23 -20.64
CA ILE A 95 12.56 14.10 -20.35
C ILE A 95 12.91 13.38 -21.64
N ASP A 96 14.10 12.79 -21.71
CA ASP A 96 14.53 12.01 -22.86
C ASP A 96 13.89 10.61 -22.85
N ALA A 97 13.71 10.02 -24.04
CA ALA A 97 13.18 8.67 -24.17
C ALA A 97 14.06 7.63 -23.47
N GLU A 98 15.39 7.82 -23.50
CA GLU A 98 16.33 6.95 -22.78
C GLU A 98 16.08 6.99 -21.28
N ALA A 99 15.90 8.18 -20.70
CA ALA A 99 15.58 8.37 -19.29
C ALA A 99 14.23 7.69 -18.92
N LEU A 100 13.20 7.82 -19.79
CA LEU A 100 11.93 7.13 -19.57
C LEU A 100 12.09 5.60 -19.50
N PHE A 101 12.79 5.01 -20.46
CA PHE A 101 12.93 3.55 -20.52
C PHE A 101 13.93 3.00 -19.50
N ALA A 102 14.93 3.80 -19.09
CA ALA A 102 15.88 3.45 -18.04
C ALA A 102 15.19 3.21 -16.68
N THR A 103 14.04 3.82 -16.39
CA THR A 103 13.32 3.64 -15.13
C THR A 103 12.83 2.20 -14.90
N LEU A 104 12.67 1.39 -15.94
CA LEU A 104 12.41 -0.05 -15.78
C LEU A 104 13.65 -0.83 -15.34
N GLY A 105 14.83 -0.29 -15.57
CA GLY A 105 16.11 -0.82 -15.08
C GLY A 105 16.46 -0.39 -13.67
N ASP A 106 15.65 0.47 -13.05
CA ASP A 106 15.85 0.94 -11.69
C ASP A 106 15.89 -0.22 -10.69
N ASP A 107 16.79 -0.13 -9.72
CA ASP A 107 17.03 -1.17 -8.72
C ASP A 107 15.79 -1.50 -7.89
N VAL A 108 14.95 -0.51 -7.60
CA VAL A 108 13.70 -0.68 -6.86
C VAL A 108 12.68 -1.52 -7.65
N VAL A 109 12.65 -1.40 -8.98
CA VAL A 109 11.80 -2.25 -9.84
C VAL A 109 12.26 -3.71 -9.75
N TRP A 110 13.58 -3.96 -9.82
CA TRP A 110 14.16 -5.28 -9.67
C TRP A 110 13.98 -5.86 -8.27
N LEU A 111 14.14 -5.03 -7.23
CA LEU A 111 13.86 -5.40 -5.85
C LEU A 111 12.43 -5.89 -5.68
N LEU A 112 11.46 -5.13 -6.19
CA LEU A 112 10.04 -5.45 -6.04
C LEU A 112 9.65 -6.69 -6.87
N LEU A 113 10.12 -6.79 -8.11
CA LEU A 113 9.92 -7.98 -8.95
C LEU A 113 10.40 -9.24 -8.24
N SER A 114 11.64 -9.19 -7.73
CA SER A 114 12.26 -10.31 -7.03
C SER A 114 11.53 -10.66 -5.73
N ALA A 115 11.10 -9.67 -4.96
CA ALA A 115 10.33 -9.86 -3.75
C ALA A 115 8.96 -10.54 -4.04
N PHE A 116 8.28 -10.22 -5.14
CA PHE A 116 7.07 -10.92 -5.56
C PHE A 116 7.33 -12.38 -5.96
N VAL A 117 8.45 -12.65 -6.60
CA VAL A 117 8.86 -14.03 -6.93
C VAL A 117 9.13 -14.84 -5.64
N ILE A 118 9.85 -14.25 -4.68
CA ILE A 118 10.06 -14.87 -3.34
C ILE A 118 8.71 -15.12 -2.67
N ALA A 119 7.82 -14.13 -2.65
CA ALA A 119 6.49 -14.24 -2.04
C ALA A 119 5.65 -15.35 -2.69
N SER A 120 5.74 -15.53 -4.02
CA SER A 120 5.10 -16.64 -4.72
C SER A 120 5.64 -18.01 -4.24
N GLY A 121 6.94 -18.11 -4.02
CA GLY A 121 7.57 -19.30 -3.44
C GLY A 121 7.10 -19.59 -2.03
N VAL A 122 7.03 -18.57 -1.19
CA VAL A 122 6.52 -18.67 0.20
C VAL A 122 5.05 -19.07 0.22
N ALA A 123 4.22 -18.46 -0.62
CA ALA A 123 2.80 -18.81 -0.73
C ALA A 123 2.60 -20.26 -1.16
N SER A 124 3.38 -20.71 -2.17
CA SER A 124 3.33 -22.11 -2.66
C SER A 124 3.81 -23.13 -1.64
N SER A 125 4.64 -22.75 -0.68
CA SER A 125 5.10 -23.66 0.38
C SER A 125 4.05 -23.94 1.46
N GLY A 126 3.02 -23.08 1.60
CA GLY A 126 2.02 -23.14 2.67
C GLY A 126 2.48 -22.52 4.00
N LEU A 127 3.75 -22.13 4.12
CA LEU A 127 4.35 -21.61 5.36
C LEU A 127 3.54 -20.46 5.98
N ALA A 128 3.13 -19.50 5.17
CA ALA A 128 2.45 -18.30 5.67
C ALA A 128 1.04 -18.61 6.20
N THR A 129 0.29 -19.46 5.50
CA THR A 129 -1.03 -19.93 5.96
C THR A 129 -0.92 -20.73 7.25
N ARG A 130 0.03 -21.65 7.30
CA ARG A 130 0.32 -22.44 8.49
C ARG A 130 0.76 -21.59 9.68
N GLY A 131 1.67 -20.63 9.45
CA GLY A 131 2.15 -19.72 10.51
C GLY A 131 1.01 -18.88 11.08
N ALA A 132 0.15 -18.32 10.23
CA ALA A 132 -1.02 -17.56 10.66
C ALA A 132 -2.01 -18.43 11.44
N ALA A 133 -2.27 -19.67 10.99
CA ALA A 133 -3.15 -20.61 11.65
C ALA A 133 -2.57 -21.06 13.02
N PHE A 134 -1.28 -21.34 13.09
CA PHE A 134 -0.60 -21.75 14.33
C PHE A 134 -0.69 -20.68 15.43
N LEU A 135 -0.42 -19.41 15.06
CA LEU A 135 -0.48 -18.30 16.03
C LEU A 135 -1.86 -18.14 16.68
N VAL A 136 -2.92 -18.50 15.96
CA VAL A 136 -4.30 -18.35 16.44
C VAL A 136 -4.70 -19.48 17.43
N THR A 137 -4.03 -20.66 17.39
CA THR A 137 -4.38 -21.81 18.24
C THR A 137 -4.08 -21.61 19.73
N GLY A 138 -3.34 -20.58 20.12
CA GLY A 138 -3.08 -20.23 21.52
C GLY A 138 -4.18 -19.39 22.18
N ALA A 139 -5.31 -19.15 21.49
CA ALA A 139 -6.34 -18.25 21.97
C ALA A 139 -7.27 -18.91 23.00
N HIS A 140 -7.25 -18.43 24.25
CA HIS A 140 -8.16 -18.87 25.32
C HIS A 140 -9.31 -17.89 25.59
N SER A 141 -9.32 -16.75 24.93
CA SER A 141 -10.37 -15.72 25.02
C SER A 141 -10.50 -14.96 23.70
N PRO A 142 -11.66 -14.33 23.44
CA PRO A 142 -11.85 -13.51 22.25
C PRO A 142 -10.84 -12.36 22.12
N ARG A 143 -10.45 -11.74 23.23
CA ARG A 143 -9.42 -10.69 23.25
C ARG A 143 -8.05 -11.25 22.86
N ALA A 144 -7.66 -12.40 23.43
CA ALA A 144 -6.42 -13.10 23.06
C ALA A 144 -6.42 -13.49 21.58
N LEU A 145 -7.53 -14.02 21.06
CA LEU A 145 -7.68 -14.34 19.64
C LEU A 145 -7.43 -13.12 18.75
N VAL A 146 -8.07 -12.00 19.04
CA VAL A 146 -7.94 -10.76 18.26
C VAL A 146 -6.50 -10.25 18.25
N HIS A 147 -5.79 -10.29 19.39
CA HIS A 147 -4.40 -9.87 19.46
C HIS A 147 -3.43 -10.87 18.81
N LEU A 148 -3.68 -12.16 18.89
CA LEU A 148 -2.89 -13.17 18.18
C LEU A 148 -3.07 -13.07 16.66
N VAL A 149 -4.30 -12.87 16.18
CA VAL A 149 -4.57 -12.57 14.78
C VAL A 149 -3.83 -11.30 14.34
N THR A 150 -3.87 -10.26 15.17
CA THR A 150 -3.15 -9.00 14.89
C THR A 150 -1.65 -9.25 14.75
N ALA A 151 -1.03 -9.95 15.68
CA ALA A 151 0.40 -10.29 15.63
C ALA A 151 0.73 -11.15 14.39
N ALA A 152 -0.09 -12.16 14.09
CA ALA A 152 0.07 -12.98 12.90
C ALA A 152 0.04 -12.14 11.61
N LEU A 153 -0.91 -11.22 11.50
CA LEU A 153 -1.06 -10.34 10.35
C LEU A 153 0.11 -9.35 10.21
N ILE A 154 0.67 -8.84 11.32
CA ILE A 154 1.87 -7.99 11.30
C ILE A 154 3.04 -8.76 10.69
N VAL A 155 3.28 -10.01 11.12
CA VAL A 155 4.36 -10.86 10.59
C VAL A 155 4.23 -11.07 9.08
N THR A 156 3.01 -11.19 8.54
CA THR A 156 2.83 -11.35 7.09
C THR A 156 3.33 -10.15 6.27
N ALA A 157 3.55 -8.98 6.87
CA ALA A 157 4.08 -7.80 6.18
C ALA A 157 5.53 -8.00 5.68
N PHE A 158 6.26 -8.93 6.28
CA PHE A 158 7.62 -9.27 5.89
C PHE A 158 7.68 -10.41 4.87
N ALA A 159 6.60 -11.19 4.75
CA ALA A 159 6.56 -12.34 3.84
C ALA A 159 5.97 -12.02 2.46
N VAL A 160 5.06 -11.03 2.36
CA VAL A 160 4.33 -10.73 1.13
C VAL A 160 4.32 -9.22 0.87
N PRO A 161 4.96 -8.73 -0.21
CA PRO A 161 5.13 -7.31 -0.51
C PRO A 161 3.87 -6.66 -1.11
N SER A 162 2.70 -7.01 -0.64
CA SER A 162 1.42 -6.48 -1.15
C SER A 162 0.31 -6.66 -0.14
N THR A 163 -0.40 -5.58 0.19
CA THR A 163 -1.58 -5.66 1.06
C THR A 163 -2.69 -6.52 0.47
N SER A 164 -2.87 -6.50 -0.86
CA SER A 164 -3.84 -7.35 -1.55
C SER A 164 -3.42 -8.83 -1.54
N GLY A 165 -2.14 -9.11 -1.77
CA GLY A 165 -1.58 -10.46 -1.69
C GLY A 165 -1.69 -11.03 -0.28
N ARG A 166 -1.39 -10.22 0.76
CA ARG A 166 -1.58 -10.59 2.17
C ARG A 166 -3.05 -10.91 2.48
N ALA A 167 -3.98 -10.09 1.99
CA ALA A 167 -5.41 -10.31 2.18
C ALA A 167 -5.87 -11.66 1.57
N ALA A 168 -5.46 -11.95 0.35
CA ALA A 168 -5.77 -13.22 -0.31
C ALA A 168 -5.15 -14.42 0.41
N LEU A 169 -3.91 -14.28 0.92
CA LEU A 169 -3.20 -15.33 1.65
C LEU A 169 -3.90 -15.72 2.95
N VAL A 170 -4.42 -14.74 3.71
CA VAL A 170 -5.01 -14.98 5.03
C VAL A 170 -6.53 -15.16 5.01
N LEU A 171 -7.17 -14.99 3.84
CA LEU A 171 -8.61 -15.20 3.69
C LEU A 171 -9.06 -16.61 4.09
N PRO A 172 -8.37 -17.72 3.71
CA PRO A 172 -8.72 -19.04 4.17
C PRO A 172 -8.70 -19.19 5.70
N VAL A 173 -7.76 -18.52 6.38
CA VAL A 173 -7.67 -18.52 7.84
C VAL A 173 -8.86 -17.78 8.46
N PHE A 174 -9.26 -16.65 7.86
CA PHE A 174 -10.48 -15.95 8.29
C PHE A 174 -11.73 -16.83 8.12
N VAL A 175 -11.89 -17.50 6.97
CA VAL A 175 -13.03 -18.38 6.69
C VAL A 175 -13.08 -19.54 7.69
N ALA A 176 -11.94 -20.17 7.99
CA ALA A 176 -11.84 -21.22 9.00
C ALA A 176 -12.28 -20.72 10.39
N LEU A 177 -11.78 -19.54 10.82
CA LEU A 177 -12.19 -18.91 12.06
C LEU A 177 -13.69 -18.57 12.09
N ALA A 178 -14.23 -18.02 10.99
CA ALA A 178 -15.64 -17.68 10.88
C ALA A 178 -16.53 -18.93 11.00
N THR A 179 -16.09 -20.07 10.47
CA THR A 179 -16.79 -21.36 10.59
C THR A 179 -16.75 -21.88 12.02
N VAL A 180 -15.58 -21.86 12.66
CA VAL A 180 -15.41 -22.30 14.07
C VAL A 180 -16.20 -21.41 15.04
N LEU A 181 -16.38 -20.12 14.71
CA LEU A 181 -17.05 -19.12 15.52
C LEU A 181 -18.48 -18.80 15.04
N ALA A 182 -19.11 -19.70 14.28
CA ALA A 182 -20.43 -19.47 13.69
C ALA A 182 -21.52 -19.16 14.74
N ASP A 183 -21.38 -19.66 15.97
CA ASP A 183 -22.23 -19.37 17.12
C ASP A 183 -22.05 -17.94 17.69
N ARG A 184 -21.00 -17.20 17.24
CA ARG A 184 -20.61 -15.87 17.75
C ARG A 184 -20.57 -14.80 16.63
N PRO A 185 -21.69 -14.46 16.02
CA PRO A 185 -21.72 -13.61 14.81
C PRO A 185 -21.13 -12.21 15.02
N ARG A 186 -21.18 -11.67 16.25
CA ARG A 186 -20.54 -10.38 16.57
C ARG A 186 -19.01 -10.47 16.52
N LEU A 187 -18.44 -11.59 17.00
CA LEU A 187 -16.99 -11.81 16.95
C LEU A 187 -16.52 -12.05 15.51
N VAL A 188 -17.29 -12.80 14.71
CA VAL A 188 -17.01 -13.01 13.29
C VAL A 188 -16.99 -11.66 12.55
N ARG A 189 -17.98 -10.78 12.79
CA ARG A 189 -18.02 -9.42 12.23
C ARG A 189 -16.81 -8.59 12.67
N ALA A 190 -16.43 -8.66 13.94
CA ALA A 190 -15.26 -7.96 14.47
C ALA A 190 -13.98 -8.44 13.77
N LEU A 191 -13.81 -9.75 13.58
CA LEU A 191 -12.68 -10.30 12.81
C LEU A 191 -12.70 -9.88 11.35
N ALA A 192 -13.87 -9.87 10.70
CA ALA A 192 -14.00 -9.42 9.31
C ALA A 192 -13.53 -7.96 9.12
N LEU A 193 -13.74 -7.08 10.11
CA LEU A 193 -13.19 -5.72 10.15
C LEU A 193 -11.71 -5.68 10.51
N LEU A 194 -11.27 -6.54 11.44
CA LEU A 194 -9.91 -6.56 11.95
C LEU A 194 -8.89 -6.94 10.87
N PHE A 195 -9.17 -8.02 10.11
CA PHE A 195 -8.22 -8.53 9.11
C PHE A 195 -7.77 -7.44 8.11
N PRO A 196 -8.68 -6.80 7.34
CA PRO A 196 -8.26 -5.75 6.41
C PRO A 196 -7.63 -4.55 7.13
N THR A 197 -8.11 -4.20 8.32
CA THR A 197 -7.58 -3.08 9.09
C THR A 197 -6.13 -3.29 9.47
N VAL A 198 -5.80 -4.44 10.06
CA VAL A 198 -4.43 -4.75 10.45
C VAL A 198 -3.51 -4.93 9.24
N ILE A 199 -4.00 -5.56 8.16
CA ILE A 199 -3.23 -5.69 6.91
C ILE A 199 -2.81 -4.31 6.38
N LEU A 200 -3.69 -3.33 6.43
CA LEU A 200 -3.42 -1.99 5.93
C LEU A 200 -2.50 -1.20 6.87
N LEU A 201 -2.74 -1.23 8.18
CA LEU A 201 -1.96 -0.49 9.17
C LEU A 201 -0.56 -1.08 9.35
N SER A 202 -0.45 -2.42 9.37
CA SER A 202 0.84 -3.08 9.55
C SER A 202 1.73 -3.05 8.30
N ALA A 203 1.23 -2.60 7.16
CA ALA A 203 2.06 -2.50 5.95
C ALA A 203 3.29 -1.61 6.17
N VAL A 204 3.18 -0.55 6.98
CA VAL A 204 4.29 0.36 7.26
C VAL A 204 5.47 -0.32 8.00
N ALA A 205 5.27 -1.51 8.58
CA ALA A 205 6.35 -2.27 9.25
C ALA A 205 7.51 -2.63 8.32
N SER A 206 7.28 -2.72 7.02
CA SER A 206 8.29 -3.12 6.04
C SER A 206 8.30 -2.17 4.85
N LEU A 207 9.47 -1.84 4.35
CA LEU A 207 9.64 -1.06 3.11
C LEU A 207 8.90 -1.74 1.95
N LEU A 208 8.91 -3.07 1.91
CA LEU A 208 8.20 -3.88 0.93
C LEU A 208 6.71 -4.11 1.27
N GLY A 209 6.23 -3.67 2.41
CA GLY A 209 4.84 -3.91 2.86
C GLY A 209 3.77 -3.31 1.96
N ALA A 210 4.12 -2.29 1.18
CA ALA A 210 3.30 -1.74 0.09
C ALA A 210 4.17 -1.02 -0.95
N GLY A 211 3.77 -1.05 -2.23
CA GLY A 211 4.47 -0.30 -3.29
C GLY A 211 4.56 1.20 -3.04
N ALA A 212 3.63 1.77 -2.29
CA ALA A 212 3.65 3.16 -1.86
C ALA A 212 4.92 3.55 -1.10
N HIS A 213 5.49 2.64 -0.30
CA HIS A 213 6.68 2.90 0.50
C HIS A 213 7.93 3.01 -0.38
N LEU A 214 8.06 2.11 -1.35
CA LEU A 214 9.14 2.16 -2.33
C LEU A 214 9.08 3.40 -3.20
N ILE A 215 7.87 3.78 -3.65
CA ILE A 215 7.64 5.05 -4.37
C ILE A 215 8.09 6.24 -3.52
N THR A 216 7.75 6.25 -2.23
CA THR A 216 8.18 7.30 -1.30
C THR A 216 9.69 7.37 -1.19
N SER A 217 10.37 6.23 -0.96
CA SER A 217 11.83 6.18 -0.86
C SER A 217 12.50 6.65 -2.14
N GLN A 218 11.98 6.24 -3.30
CA GLN A 218 12.56 6.60 -4.59
C GLN A 218 12.35 8.08 -4.94
N ILE A 219 11.19 8.65 -4.62
CA ILE A 219 10.98 10.10 -4.76
C ILE A 219 11.98 10.88 -3.92
N LEU A 220 12.26 10.42 -2.70
CA LEU A 220 13.28 11.01 -1.84
C LEU A 220 14.66 10.91 -2.46
N VAL A 221 15.06 9.73 -2.97
CA VAL A 221 16.37 9.58 -3.67
C VAL A 221 16.47 10.57 -4.82
N THR A 222 15.42 10.70 -5.63
CA THR A 222 15.41 11.64 -6.76
C THR A 222 15.50 13.10 -6.32
N ALA A 223 14.85 13.47 -5.21
CA ALA A 223 14.76 14.85 -4.75
C ALA A 223 15.92 15.28 -3.86
N THR A 224 16.45 14.37 -3.03
CA THR A 224 17.43 14.71 -1.98
C THR A 224 18.75 13.93 -2.10
N GLY A 225 18.85 13.00 -3.04
CA GLY A 225 20.00 12.09 -3.17
C GLY A 225 20.03 10.95 -2.15
N THR A 226 19.09 10.92 -1.18
CA THR A 226 19.02 9.91 -0.12
C THR A 226 17.61 9.39 0.02
N GLY A 227 17.48 8.09 0.33
CA GLY A 227 16.19 7.43 0.56
C GLY A 227 16.24 6.56 1.81
N PHE A 228 15.20 5.78 2.03
CA PHE A 228 15.17 4.82 3.11
C PHE A 228 15.71 3.47 2.67
N ASP A 229 16.71 2.96 3.39
CA ASP A 229 17.06 1.55 3.33
C ASP A 229 16.03 0.69 4.09
N PHE A 230 16.14 -0.65 3.91
CA PHE A 230 15.19 -1.58 4.50
C PHE A 230 15.20 -1.56 6.04
N ALA A 231 16.39 -1.49 6.65
CA ALA A 231 16.55 -1.51 8.10
C ALA A 231 16.01 -0.23 8.74
N THR A 232 16.37 0.93 8.20
CA THR A 232 15.88 2.23 8.66
C THR A 232 14.35 2.30 8.57
N TRP A 233 13.78 1.89 7.43
CA TRP A 233 12.32 1.84 7.30
C TRP A 233 11.67 0.94 8.34
N MET A 234 12.24 -0.24 8.57
CA MET A 234 11.72 -1.20 9.56
C MET A 234 11.81 -0.65 10.99
N ILE A 235 12.93 -0.04 11.36
CA ILE A 235 13.13 0.57 12.70
C ILE A 235 12.09 1.66 12.96
N LEU A 236 11.77 2.48 11.97
CA LEU A 236 10.78 3.55 12.08
C LEU A 236 9.34 3.04 12.01
N GLY A 237 9.07 2.12 11.09
CA GLY A 237 7.71 1.69 10.75
C GLY A 237 7.16 0.59 11.63
N LEU A 238 7.98 -0.38 12.08
CA LEU A 238 7.52 -1.53 12.86
C LEU A 238 6.90 -1.13 14.22
N PRO A 239 7.49 -0.21 15.00
CA PRO A 239 6.86 0.23 16.24
C PRO A 239 5.48 0.86 16.02
N LEU A 240 5.35 1.73 15.00
CA LEU A 240 4.05 2.31 14.64
C LEU A 240 3.06 1.24 14.19
N ALA A 241 3.50 0.28 13.38
CA ALA A 241 2.65 -0.83 12.91
C ALA A 241 2.11 -1.67 14.06
N ILE A 242 2.95 -1.98 15.06
CA ILE A 242 2.54 -2.73 16.25
C ILE A 242 1.51 -1.91 17.05
N VAL A 243 1.84 -0.68 17.41
CA VAL A 243 0.98 0.16 18.26
C VAL A 243 -0.35 0.45 17.57
N SER A 244 -0.33 0.87 16.30
CA SER A 244 -1.56 1.20 15.56
C SER A 244 -2.45 -0.02 15.32
N SER A 245 -1.86 -1.19 15.00
CA SER A 245 -2.62 -2.43 14.77
C SER A 245 -3.26 -2.93 16.05
N HIS A 246 -2.56 -2.94 17.18
CA HIS A 246 -3.13 -3.37 18.46
C HIS A 246 -4.14 -2.36 19.02
N ALA A 247 -3.92 -1.05 18.81
CA ALA A 247 -4.92 -0.02 19.14
C ALA A 247 -6.19 -0.17 18.29
N ALA A 248 -6.06 -0.48 17.00
CA ALA A 248 -7.19 -0.77 16.13
C ALA A 248 -7.91 -2.06 16.56
N ALA A 249 -7.19 -3.09 17.00
CA ALA A 249 -7.75 -4.33 17.53
C ALA A 249 -8.63 -4.08 18.74
N GLU A 250 -8.16 -3.29 19.72
CA GLU A 250 -8.97 -2.89 20.88
C GLU A 250 -10.18 -2.04 20.45
N LEU A 251 -10.00 -1.12 19.52
CA LEU A 251 -11.09 -0.30 19.00
C LEU A 251 -12.19 -1.16 18.35
N VAL A 252 -11.80 -2.15 17.55
CA VAL A 252 -12.74 -3.12 16.93
C VAL A 252 -13.48 -3.92 18.01
N LEU A 253 -12.79 -4.42 19.01
CA LEU A 253 -13.41 -5.11 20.15
C LEU A 253 -14.41 -4.24 20.88
N LEU A 254 -14.05 -2.97 21.15
CA LEU A 254 -14.91 -2.02 21.87
C LEU A 254 -16.17 -1.66 21.09
N LEU A 255 -16.06 -1.52 19.77
CA LEU A 255 -17.16 -1.06 18.92
C LEU A 255 -18.13 -2.17 18.48
N PHE A 256 -17.63 -3.40 18.29
CA PHE A 256 -18.38 -4.47 17.61
C PHE A 256 -18.63 -5.72 18.46
N THR A 257 -18.12 -5.76 19.71
CA THR A 257 -18.39 -6.84 20.66
C THR A 257 -18.94 -6.31 21.98
N SER A 258 -19.78 -7.11 22.67
CA SER A 258 -20.24 -6.82 24.02
C SER A 258 -19.18 -7.21 25.07
N THR A 259 -19.39 -6.79 26.30
CA THR A 259 -18.54 -7.20 27.44
C THR A 259 -18.58 -8.72 27.63
N ASP A 260 -19.74 -9.33 27.44
CA ASP A 260 -19.91 -10.78 27.59
C ASP A 260 -19.23 -11.54 26.46
N ASP A 261 -19.30 -11.02 25.21
CA ASP A 261 -18.58 -11.58 24.08
C ASP A 261 -17.06 -11.61 24.35
N ARG A 262 -16.51 -10.61 25.03
CA ARG A 262 -15.06 -10.49 25.32
C ARG A 262 -14.58 -11.36 26.48
N ARG A 263 -15.47 -11.67 27.45
CA ARG A 263 -15.14 -12.46 28.66
C ARG A 263 -15.37 -13.95 28.47
N GLY A 264 -16.09 -14.36 27.43
CA GLY A 264 -16.38 -15.78 27.16
C GLY A 264 -15.10 -16.59 26.98
N ARG A 265 -15.10 -17.83 27.47
CA ARG A 265 -14.02 -18.77 27.16
C ARG A 265 -14.09 -19.13 25.68
N LEU A 266 -12.94 -19.21 25.06
CA LEU A 266 -12.77 -19.62 23.68
C LEU A 266 -11.79 -20.78 23.64
N THR A 267 -12.11 -21.80 22.86
CA THR A 267 -11.17 -22.89 22.54
C THR A 267 -11.12 -22.98 21.03
N VAL A 268 -10.06 -22.43 20.43
CA VAL A 268 -9.75 -22.60 19.00
C VAL A 268 -8.58 -23.57 18.94
N THR A 269 -8.80 -24.76 18.41
CA THR A 269 -7.75 -25.77 18.29
C THR A 269 -7.11 -25.76 16.91
N ALA A 270 -5.89 -26.25 16.82
CA ALA A 270 -5.20 -26.44 15.56
C ALA A 270 -5.94 -27.37 14.59
N ALA A 271 -6.64 -28.36 15.17
CA ALA A 271 -7.44 -29.32 14.42
C ALA A 271 -8.65 -28.64 13.75
N ASP A 272 -9.31 -27.72 14.48
CA ASP A 272 -10.47 -26.99 13.95
C ASP A 272 -10.10 -26.13 12.74
N ILE A 273 -8.94 -25.46 12.80
CA ILE A 273 -8.45 -24.61 11.71
C ILE A 273 -7.89 -25.49 10.58
N GLY A 274 -7.12 -26.52 10.89
CA GLY A 274 -6.52 -27.42 9.91
C GLY A 274 -7.54 -28.15 9.06
N ALA A 275 -8.65 -28.58 9.66
CA ALA A 275 -9.75 -29.24 8.96
C ALA A 275 -10.45 -28.34 7.94
N GLN A 276 -10.47 -27.03 8.19
CA GLN A 276 -11.12 -26.04 7.34
C GLN A 276 -10.15 -25.39 6.32
N ALA A 277 -8.87 -25.27 6.66
CA ALA A 277 -7.88 -24.59 5.83
C ALA A 277 -7.13 -25.53 4.87
N ASP A 278 -7.46 -26.83 4.87
CA ASP A 278 -6.79 -27.88 4.07
C ASP A 278 -5.25 -27.88 4.27
N THR A 279 -4.81 -27.47 5.47
CA THR A 279 -3.40 -27.28 5.81
C THR A 279 -3.07 -27.95 7.14
N SER A 280 -2.00 -28.73 7.20
CA SER A 280 -1.51 -29.29 8.46
C SER A 280 -0.94 -28.19 9.35
N VAL A 281 -1.69 -27.75 10.37
CA VAL A 281 -1.28 -26.67 11.29
C VAL A 281 -0.26 -27.16 12.31
N CYS A 282 -0.34 -28.42 12.72
CA CYS A 282 0.52 -29.05 13.73
C CYS A 282 1.52 -30.03 13.12
N GLY A 283 2.58 -30.35 13.88
CA GLY A 283 3.64 -31.28 13.48
C GLY A 283 4.89 -30.54 12.93
N PRO A 284 5.93 -31.30 12.51
CA PRO A 284 7.15 -30.68 11.94
C PRO A 284 6.85 -29.94 10.66
N LEU A 285 7.64 -28.90 10.39
CA LEU A 285 7.58 -28.20 9.10
C LEU A 285 7.93 -29.16 7.97
N SER A 286 7.21 -29.08 6.87
CA SER A 286 7.60 -29.75 5.63
C SER A 286 8.94 -29.23 5.12
N VAL A 287 9.58 -29.96 4.23
CA VAL A 287 10.84 -29.52 3.60
C VAL A 287 10.64 -28.22 2.84
N ALA A 288 9.49 -28.05 2.17
CA ALA A 288 9.16 -26.81 1.43
C ALA A 288 8.97 -25.62 2.38
N GLU A 289 8.22 -25.81 3.49
CA GLU A 289 8.03 -24.78 4.51
C GLU A 289 9.34 -24.39 5.19
N SER A 290 10.19 -25.36 5.54
CA SER A 290 11.49 -25.10 6.17
C SER A 290 12.42 -24.32 5.26
N ARG A 291 12.46 -24.66 3.96
CA ARG A 291 13.26 -23.92 2.96
C ARG A 291 12.75 -22.51 2.76
N ALA A 292 11.43 -22.33 2.66
CA ALA A 292 10.83 -21.01 2.54
C ALA A 292 11.08 -20.14 3.78
N ALA A 293 10.98 -20.72 4.98
CA ALA A 293 11.30 -20.03 6.23
C ALA A 293 12.77 -19.60 6.28
N LEU A 294 13.69 -20.52 5.97
CA LEU A 294 15.13 -20.22 5.93
C LEU A 294 15.44 -19.13 4.91
N LEU A 295 14.86 -19.20 3.70
CA LEU A 295 15.04 -18.21 2.66
C LEU A 295 14.59 -16.83 3.13
N LEU A 296 13.39 -16.71 3.71
CA LEU A 296 12.89 -15.44 4.25
C LEU A 296 13.82 -14.89 5.33
N VAL A 297 14.24 -15.72 6.29
CA VAL A 297 15.15 -15.28 7.35
C VAL A 297 16.48 -14.79 6.77
N VAL A 298 17.09 -15.54 5.86
CA VAL A 298 18.35 -15.17 5.22
C VAL A 298 18.23 -13.84 4.45
N VAL A 299 17.21 -13.69 3.62
CA VAL A 299 16.98 -12.47 2.84
C VAL A 299 16.75 -11.28 3.78
N MET A 300 15.94 -11.44 4.84
CA MET A 300 15.69 -10.40 5.83
C MET A 300 16.96 -9.99 6.58
N VAL A 301 17.76 -10.96 7.03
CA VAL A 301 19.04 -10.68 7.70
C VAL A 301 19.98 -9.94 6.77
N LEU A 302 20.10 -10.36 5.52
CA LEU A 302 20.96 -9.67 4.54
C LEU A 302 20.49 -8.24 4.27
N TRP A 303 19.19 -7.98 4.15
CA TRP A 303 18.68 -6.61 4.01
C TRP A 303 18.95 -5.74 5.25
N CYS A 304 18.82 -6.31 6.46
CA CYS A 304 19.11 -5.57 7.70
C CYS A 304 20.61 -5.34 7.93
N THR A 305 21.48 -6.15 7.34
CA THR A 305 22.93 -6.08 7.50
C THR A 305 23.64 -5.51 6.27
N GLU A 306 22.93 -4.88 5.35
CA GLU A 306 23.48 -4.22 4.17
C GLU A 306 24.69 -3.31 4.51
N PRO A 307 24.65 -2.46 5.56
CA PRO A 307 25.81 -1.62 5.91
C PRO A 307 27.08 -2.40 6.24
N VAL A 308 26.99 -3.70 6.60
CA VAL A 308 28.12 -4.55 6.98
C VAL A 308 28.76 -5.22 5.76
N HIS A 309 27.95 -5.72 4.83
CA HIS A 309 28.46 -6.49 3.67
C HIS A 309 28.42 -5.72 2.35
N GLY A 310 27.72 -4.59 2.27
CA GLY A 310 27.67 -3.73 1.08
C GLY A 310 26.97 -4.34 -0.15
N ILE A 311 26.28 -5.48 -0.01
CA ILE A 311 25.55 -6.10 -1.12
C ILE A 311 24.22 -5.37 -1.29
N HIS A 312 23.98 -4.83 -2.49
CA HIS A 312 22.79 -4.07 -2.79
C HIS A 312 21.50 -4.89 -2.56
N PRO A 313 20.44 -4.34 -1.94
CA PRO A 313 19.23 -5.06 -1.57
C PRO A 313 18.51 -5.72 -2.76
N ALA A 314 18.53 -5.09 -3.93
CA ALA A 314 17.95 -5.67 -5.15
C ALA A 314 18.70 -6.94 -5.61
N VAL A 315 20.02 -6.99 -5.42
CA VAL A 315 20.84 -8.18 -5.72
C VAL A 315 20.52 -9.31 -4.74
N VAL A 316 20.42 -9.00 -3.45
CA VAL A 316 19.98 -9.97 -2.43
C VAL A 316 18.59 -10.55 -2.78
N ALA A 317 17.64 -9.68 -3.14
CA ALA A 317 16.31 -10.11 -3.56
C ALA A 317 16.36 -11.00 -4.80
N LEU A 318 17.15 -10.63 -5.81
CA LEU A 318 17.29 -11.40 -7.05
C LEU A 318 17.88 -12.80 -6.78
N LEU A 319 18.92 -12.88 -5.95
CA LEU A 319 19.47 -14.18 -5.53
C LEU A 319 18.44 -15.01 -4.75
N GLY A 320 17.68 -14.38 -3.86
CA GLY A 320 16.58 -15.01 -3.16
C GLY A 320 15.50 -15.54 -4.09
N ALA A 321 15.13 -14.79 -5.12
CA ALA A 321 14.15 -15.19 -6.14
C ALA A 321 14.65 -16.40 -6.96
N LEU A 322 15.94 -16.42 -7.31
CA LEU A 322 16.56 -17.56 -8.00
C LEU A 322 16.57 -18.82 -7.11
N VAL A 323 16.83 -18.68 -5.81
CA VAL A 323 16.74 -19.80 -4.87
C VAL A 323 15.29 -20.28 -4.72
N ALA A 324 14.31 -19.36 -4.57
CA ALA A 324 12.89 -19.68 -4.46
C ALA A 324 12.34 -20.44 -5.68
N THR A 325 12.92 -20.20 -6.84
CA THR A 325 12.52 -20.80 -8.13
C THR A 325 13.46 -21.90 -8.63
N SER A 326 14.48 -22.23 -7.85
CA SER A 326 15.48 -23.25 -8.18
C SER A 326 14.81 -24.63 -8.43
N PRO A 327 15.21 -25.36 -9.50
CA PRO A 327 14.67 -26.68 -9.78
C PRO A 327 14.83 -27.71 -8.63
N ARG A 328 15.88 -27.54 -7.81
CA ARG A 328 16.21 -28.47 -6.71
C ARG A 328 15.70 -28.01 -5.36
N TYR A 329 15.69 -26.72 -5.08
CA TYR A 329 15.44 -26.17 -3.76
C TYR A 329 14.16 -25.31 -3.71
N GLY A 330 13.69 -24.81 -4.85
CA GLY A 330 12.54 -23.95 -4.94
C GLY A 330 11.21 -24.66 -4.69
N SER A 331 10.22 -23.89 -4.25
CA SER A 331 8.83 -24.33 -4.07
C SER A 331 7.93 -23.99 -5.27
N VAL A 332 8.42 -23.16 -6.19
CA VAL A 332 7.70 -22.74 -7.40
C VAL A 332 8.68 -22.66 -8.58
N ARG A 333 8.21 -22.84 -9.81
CA ARG A 333 9.02 -22.63 -11.02
C ARG A 333 9.00 -21.13 -11.38
N LEU A 334 10.10 -20.65 -12.00
CA LEU A 334 10.26 -19.23 -12.36
C LEU A 334 9.11 -18.72 -13.27
N ALA A 335 8.76 -19.43 -14.33
CA ALA A 335 7.74 -18.98 -15.27
C ALA A 335 6.33 -18.84 -14.65
N PRO A 336 5.82 -19.78 -13.82
CA PRO A 336 4.61 -19.56 -13.03
C PRO A 336 4.74 -18.40 -12.03
N ALA A 337 5.89 -18.25 -11.33
CA ALA A 337 6.10 -17.18 -10.37
C ALA A 337 6.05 -15.79 -11.04
N LEU A 338 6.66 -15.62 -12.21
CA LEU A 338 6.61 -14.38 -12.98
C LEU A 338 5.19 -13.98 -13.41
N LYS A 339 4.28 -14.95 -13.58
CA LYS A 339 2.86 -14.67 -13.88
C LYS A 339 2.10 -14.10 -12.68
N THR A 340 2.59 -14.29 -11.45
CA THR A 340 1.98 -13.74 -10.24
C THR A 340 2.48 -12.33 -9.93
N VAL A 341 3.53 -11.87 -10.60
CA VAL A 341 4.06 -10.51 -10.45
C VAL A 341 3.02 -9.49 -10.91
N PRO A 342 2.69 -8.48 -10.11
CA PRO A 342 1.74 -7.45 -10.49
C PRO A 342 2.41 -6.42 -11.43
N TRP A 343 2.61 -6.78 -12.69
CA TRP A 343 3.23 -5.94 -13.73
C TRP A 343 2.66 -4.51 -13.79
N PRO A 344 1.33 -4.29 -13.64
CA PRO A 344 0.82 -2.92 -13.58
C PRO A 344 1.46 -2.08 -12.48
N LEU A 345 1.76 -2.65 -11.31
CA LEU A 345 2.42 -1.91 -10.23
C LEU A 345 3.87 -1.54 -10.59
N LEU A 346 4.62 -2.44 -11.24
CA LEU A 346 6.00 -2.17 -11.66
C LEU A 346 6.04 -1.08 -12.73
N LEU A 347 5.16 -1.15 -13.72
CA LEU A 347 5.03 -0.13 -14.76
C LEU A 347 4.56 1.22 -14.19
N PHE A 348 3.61 1.20 -13.25
CA PHE A 348 3.19 2.41 -12.54
C PHE A 348 4.36 3.06 -11.81
N MET A 349 5.17 2.27 -11.12
CA MET A 349 6.34 2.74 -10.40
C MET A 349 7.37 3.37 -11.36
N ALA A 350 7.74 2.67 -12.42
CA ALA A 350 8.65 3.19 -13.43
C ALA A 350 8.17 4.53 -14.04
N ALA A 351 6.89 4.62 -14.39
CA ALA A 351 6.30 5.84 -14.94
C ALA A 351 6.29 7.00 -13.91
N THR A 352 5.98 6.71 -12.64
CA THR A 352 5.99 7.74 -11.60
C THR A 352 7.39 8.21 -11.24
N LEU A 353 8.42 7.37 -11.37
CA LEU A 353 9.82 7.79 -11.28
C LEU A 353 10.15 8.82 -12.36
N SER A 354 9.75 8.57 -13.61
CA SER A 354 9.93 9.53 -14.71
C SER A 354 9.24 10.87 -14.43
N ILE A 355 8.02 10.84 -13.89
CA ILE A 355 7.29 12.06 -13.49
C ILE A 355 8.02 12.78 -12.36
N GLY A 356 8.52 12.05 -11.36
CA GLY A 356 9.31 12.60 -10.25
C GLY A 356 10.60 13.27 -10.74
N THR A 357 11.34 12.63 -11.64
CA THR A 357 12.51 13.20 -12.29
C THR A 357 12.16 14.49 -13.06
N ALA A 358 11.06 14.47 -13.82
CA ALA A 358 10.61 15.66 -14.52
C ALA A 358 10.28 16.82 -13.58
N LEU A 359 9.63 16.57 -12.44
CA LEU A 359 9.32 17.61 -11.44
C LEU A 359 10.58 18.28 -10.88
N THR A 360 11.64 17.51 -10.61
CA THR A 360 12.90 18.02 -10.09
C THR A 360 13.73 18.70 -11.18
N THR A 361 13.97 18.05 -12.31
CA THR A 361 14.86 18.55 -13.37
C THR A 361 14.30 19.78 -14.12
N SER A 362 12.97 19.92 -14.20
CA SER A 362 12.34 21.10 -14.80
C SER A 362 12.30 22.33 -13.90
N GLY A 363 12.58 22.17 -12.59
CA GLY A 363 12.41 23.23 -11.58
C GLY A 363 10.95 23.41 -11.12
N ALA A 364 10.04 22.52 -11.52
CA ALA A 364 8.64 22.61 -11.13
C ALA A 364 8.42 22.43 -9.62
N ALA A 365 9.22 21.55 -8.98
CA ALA A 365 9.20 21.32 -7.54
C ALA A 365 9.64 22.58 -6.77
N ASP A 366 10.70 23.25 -7.20
CA ASP A 366 11.24 24.46 -6.55
C ASP A 366 10.26 25.63 -6.70
N TRP A 367 9.68 25.80 -7.90
CA TRP A 367 8.65 26.82 -8.12
C TRP A 367 7.43 26.58 -7.24
N LEU A 368 6.96 25.34 -7.12
CA LEU A 368 5.83 25.00 -6.26
C LEU A 368 6.14 25.32 -4.79
N ALA A 369 7.35 24.99 -4.33
CA ALA A 369 7.80 25.27 -2.97
C ALA A 369 7.82 26.77 -2.68
N SER A 370 8.44 27.56 -3.54
CA SER A 370 8.54 29.03 -3.36
C SER A 370 7.17 29.72 -3.40
N THR A 371 6.30 29.31 -4.32
CA THR A 371 4.96 29.91 -4.50
C THR A 371 4.01 29.54 -3.36
N ALA A 372 4.00 28.28 -2.92
CA ALA A 372 3.07 27.82 -1.88
C ALA A 372 3.47 28.32 -0.48
N PHE A 373 4.77 28.44 -0.17
CA PHE A 373 5.27 28.74 1.16
C PHE A 373 5.96 30.11 1.30
N GLY A 374 6.26 30.80 0.22
CA GLY A 374 6.81 32.18 0.30
C GLY A 374 6.05 33.06 1.30
N PRO A 375 4.70 33.06 1.32
CA PRO A 375 3.92 33.81 2.32
C PRO A 375 3.95 33.23 3.75
N LEU A 376 4.30 31.96 3.94
CA LEU A 376 4.32 31.27 5.25
C LEU A 376 5.68 31.38 5.94
N THR A 377 6.78 31.50 5.20
CA THR A 377 8.12 31.72 5.76
C THR A 377 8.21 33.04 6.56
N SER A 378 7.32 33.98 6.29
CA SER A 378 7.20 35.23 7.06
C SER A 378 6.57 35.06 8.45
N ARG A 379 6.06 33.86 8.81
CA ARG A 379 5.34 33.60 10.08
C ARG A 379 6.20 33.05 11.23
N GLY A 380 7.49 32.82 11.02
CA GLY A 380 8.42 32.40 12.09
C GLY A 380 8.24 30.95 12.58
N GLU A 381 8.70 30.67 13.78
CA GLU A 381 8.88 29.33 14.39
C GLU A 381 7.63 28.40 14.46
N GLY A 382 6.44 28.88 14.13
CA GLY A 382 5.20 28.07 14.17
C GLY A 382 4.86 27.33 12.87
N ALA A 383 5.60 27.51 11.77
CA ALA A 383 5.25 26.96 10.47
C ALA A 383 5.45 25.44 10.38
N GLY A 384 6.55 24.92 10.95
CA GLY A 384 6.88 23.50 10.90
C GLY A 384 5.84 22.59 11.57
N PRO A 385 5.47 22.80 12.83
CA PRO A 385 4.44 22.00 13.49
C PRO A 385 3.11 22.00 12.75
N LEU A 386 2.67 23.16 12.26
CA LEU A 386 1.43 23.28 11.49
C LEU A 386 1.52 22.50 10.16
N PHE A 387 2.65 22.61 9.47
CA PHE A 387 2.90 21.86 8.24
C PHE A 387 2.74 20.35 8.45
N VAL A 388 3.37 19.81 9.51
CA VAL A 388 3.28 18.37 9.81
C VAL A 388 1.84 17.94 10.10
N VAL A 389 1.08 18.72 10.86
CA VAL A 389 -0.34 18.45 11.12
C VAL A 389 -1.15 18.44 9.81
N VAL A 390 -0.93 19.42 8.95
CA VAL A 390 -1.60 19.54 7.64
C VAL A 390 -1.26 18.34 6.76
N VAL A 391 0.03 17.94 6.70
CA VAL A 391 0.49 16.77 5.96
C VAL A 391 -0.22 15.50 6.44
N VAL A 392 -0.31 15.28 7.77
CA VAL A 392 -1.00 14.11 8.34
C VAL A 392 -2.47 14.10 7.95
N VAL A 393 -3.17 15.23 8.11
CA VAL A 393 -4.60 15.33 7.82
C VAL A 393 -4.89 15.12 6.33
N ILE A 394 -4.14 15.80 5.45
CA ILE A 394 -4.31 15.67 4.00
C ILE A 394 -3.98 14.24 3.55
N SER A 395 -2.88 13.66 4.02
CA SER A 395 -2.45 12.32 3.65
C SER A 395 -3.45 11.25 4.12
N ALA A 396 -3.99 11.40 5.33
CA ALA A 396 -5.04 10.52 5.84
C ALA A 396 -6.35 10.68 5.07
N ALA A 397 -6.73 11.91 4.67
CA ALA A 397 -7.97 12.19 3.93
C ALA A 397 -7.88 11.85 2.43
N ALA A 398 -6.68 11.78 1.86
CA ALA A 398 -6.46 11.58 0.43
C ALA A 398 -7.11 10.30 -0.14
N HIS A 399 -7.32 9.26 0.71
CA HIS A 399 -7.99 8.02 0.27
C HIS A 399 -9.47 8.24 -0.12
N LEU A 400 -10.09 9.33 0.30
CA LEU A 400 -11.46 9.69 -0.10
C LEU A 400 -11.54 10.04 -1.60
N VAL A 401 -10.40 10.46 -2.15
CA VAL A 401 -10.30 11.01 -3.51
C VAL A 401 -9.47 10.09 -4.40
N ILE A 402 -8.33 9.60 -3.91
CA ILE A 402 -7.40 8.73 -4.63
C ILE A 402 -7.44 7.34 -3.97
N GLN A 403 -8.00 6.35 -4.64
CA GLN A 403 -8.17 5.00 -4.07
C GLN A 403 -6.85 4.22 -3.98
N SER A 404 -5.98 4.34 -4.97
CA SER A 404 -4.68 3.67 -5.01
C SER A 404 -3.70 4.26 -4.00
N ARG A 405 -3.11 3.43 -3.14
CA ARG A 405 -2.06 3.86 -2.19
C ARG A 405 -0.81 4.35 -2.92
N SER A 406 -0.41 3.66 -3.98
CA SER A 406 0.73 4.03 -4.80
C SER A 406 0.52 5.37 -5.48
N ALA A 407 -0.68 5.61 -6.06
CA ALA A 407 -1.02 6.90 -6.65
C ALA A 407 -1.04 8.03 -5.58
N ARG A 408 -1.49 7.76 -4.35
CA ARG A 408 -1.42 8.75 -3.26
C ARG A 408 0.01 9.16 -2.94
N SER A 409 0.93 8.19 -2.81
CA SER A 409 2.35 8.52 -2.60
C SER A 409 2.94 9.27 -3.79
N ALA A 410 2.65 8.85 -5.03
CA ALA A 410 3.12 9.52 -6.23
C ALA A 410 2.64 10.98 -6.37
N VAL A 411 1.47 11.31 -5.80
CA VAL A 411 0.90 12.66 -5.80
C VAL A 411 1.39 13.49 -4.61
N LEU A 412 1.32 12.94 -3.41
CA LEU A 412 1.54 13.71 -2.19
C LEU A 412 3.02 13.87 -1.85
N VAL A 413 3.81 12.80 -2.01
CA VAL A 413 5.20 12.80 -1.55
C VAL A 413 6.06 13.83 -2.28
N PRO A 414 6.00 13.99 -3.63
CA PRO A 414 6.79 15.04 -4.31
C PRO A 414 6.47 16.44 -3.77
N VAL A 415 5.19 16.72 -3.56
CA VAL A 415 4.73 18.02 -3.04
C VAL A 415 5.21 18.23 -1.59
N VAL A 416 5.04 17.21 -0.74
CA VAL A 416 5.44 17.28 0.67
C VAL A 416 6.96 17.44 0.80
N VAL A 417 7.74 16.71 0.02
CA VAL A 417 9.21 16.77 0.03
C VAL A 417 9.70 18.15 -0.45
N ALA A 418 9.11 18.68 -1.53
CA ALA A 418 9.47 20.02 -2.05
C ALA A 418 9.15 21.14 -1.03
N LEU A 419 8.05 21.01 -0.29
CA LEU A 419 7.59 22.05 0.65
C LEU A 419 8.24 21.96 2.04
N ALA A 420 8.73 20.80 2.45
CA ALA A 420 9.24 20.55 3.80
C ALA A 420 10.37 21.50 4.21
N PRO A 421 11.42 21.77 3.38
CA PRO A 421 12.52 22.66 3.76
C PRO A 421 12.05 24.10 4.05
N SER A 422 11.09 24.61 3.28
CA SER A 422 10.53 25.95 3.48
C SER A 422 9.74 26.08 4.80
N ALA A 423 9.28 24.95 5.35
CA ALA A 423 8.62 24.90 6.63
C ALA A 423 9.59 24.58 7.81
N GLY A 424 10.91 24.42 7.54
CA GLY A 424 11.89 24.00 8.54
C GLY A 424 11.72 22.53 8.97
N VAL A 425 11.16 21.69 8.09
CA VAL A 425 10.92 20.26 8.33
C VAL A 425 11.87 19.44 7.46
N ASP A 426 12.40 18.36 8.01
CA ASP A 426 13.24 17.43 7.27
C ASP A 426 12.41 16.71 6.17
N PRO A 427 12.87 16.70 4.90
CA PRO A 427 12.16 16.07 3.79
C PRO A 427 11.91 14.57 3.97
N LEU A 428 12.88 13.83 4.58
CA LEU A 428 12.74 12.41 4.85
C LEU A 428 11.64 12.17 5.88
N ALA A 429 11.64 12.96 6.96
CA ALA A 429 10.63 12.91 8.01
C ALA A 429 9.24 13.24 7.45
N ALA A 430 9.13 14.31 6.67
CA ALA A 430 7.87 14.74 6.04
C ALA A 430 7.30 13.66 5.11
N ALA A 431 8.12 13.04 4.27
CA ALA A 431 7.73 11.95 3.38
C ALA A 431 7.28 10.71 4.16
N PHE A 432 8.00 10.34 5.21
CA PHE A 432 7.63 9.20 6.07
C PHE A 432 6.32 9.43 6.80
N VAL A 433 6.12 10.62 7.39
CA VAL A 433 4.87 11.06 8.02
C VAL A 433 3.70 10.98 7.04
N SER A 434 3.85 11.54 5.84
CA SER A 434 2.82 11.50 4.79
C SER A 434 2.45 10.06 4.42
N THR A 435 3.44 9.22 4.20
CA THR A 435 3.23 7.82 3.79
C THR A 435 2.61 6.98 4.90
N ALA A 436 3.02 7.18 6.15
CA ALA A 436 2.44 6.52 7.32
C ALA A 436 0.97 6.91 7.51
N ALA A 437 0.65 8.20 7.42
CA ALA A 437 -0.73 8.71 7.52
C ALA A 437 -1.62 8.23 6.35
N ALA A 438 -1.07 8.17 5.13
CA ALA A 438 -1.75 7.63 3.95
C ALA A 438 -2.07 6.12 4.05
N GLY A 439 -1.54 5.42 5.06
CA GLY A 439 -1.92 4.05 5.41
C GLY A 439 -3.40 3.89 5.77
N PHE A 440 -4.05 4.94 6.23
CA PHE A 440 -5.49 4.96 6.52
C PHE A 440 -6.33 4.94 5.23
N CYS A 441 -7.23 3.97 5.09
CA CYS A 441 -8.14 3.85 3.95
C CYS A 441 -9.34 2.94 4.27
N HIS A 442 -10.17 3.32 5.25
CA HIS A 442 -11.19 2.47 5.86
C HIS A 442 -12.63 3.05 5.74
N THR A 443 -12.87 4.06 4.89
CA THR A 443 -14.21 4.72 4.85
C THR A 443 -15.23 3.98 4.00
N LEU A 444 -14.81 3.39 2.88
CA LEU A 444 -15.70 2.69 1.95
C LEU A 444 -15.16 1.28 1.64
N PRO A 445 -16.03 0.30 1.33
CA PRO A 445 -15.59 -1.03 0.89
C PRO A 445 -14.62 -0.96 -0.30
N SER A 446 -14.80 0.01 -1.20
CA SER A 446 -13.93 0.24 -2.37
C SER A 446 -12.64 0.99 -2.06
N SER A 447 -12.42 1.46 -0.83
CA SER A 447 -11.23 2.27 -0.47
C SER A 447 -9.92 1.51 -0.57
N ALA A 448 -9.95 0.18 -0.42
CA ALA A 448 -8.78 -0.67 -0.57
C ALA A 448 -9.19 -2.12 -0.88
N LYS A 449 -8.40 -2.81 -1.71
CA LYS A 449 -8.67 -4.23 -2.07
C LYS A 449 -8.85 -5.16 -0.85
N PRO A 450 -8.06 -5.08 0.24
CA PRO A 450 -8.32 -5.86 1.44
C PRO A 450 -9.72 -5.61 2.02
N VAL A 451 -10.16 -4.35 2.09
CA VAL A 451 -11.50 -4.00 2.62
C VAL A 451 -12.59 -4.60 1.73
N THR A 452 -12.48 -4.51 0.40
CA THR A 452 -13.43 -5.13 -0.54
C THR A 452 -13.50 -6.64 -0.34
N LEU A 453 -12.35 -7.31 -0.19
CA LEU A 453 -12.27 -8.76 -0.13
C LEU A 453 -12.96 -9.34 1.12
N PHE A 454 -12.83 -8.66 2.27
CA PHE A 454 -13.46 -9.09 3.53
C PHE A 454 -14.87 -8.54 3.73
N ALA A 455 -15.35 -7.64 2.87
CA ALA A 455 -16.72 -7.13 2.92
C ALA A 455 -17.74 -8.15 2.44
N ASP A 456 -17.38 -8.99 1.47
CA ASP A 456 -18.25 -9.98 0.85
C ASP A 456 -17.55 -11.35 0.78
N VAL A 457 -17.72 -12.14 1.83
CA VAL A 457 -17.17 -13.50 1.91
C VAL A 457 -18.33 -14.49 1.84
N PRO A 458 -18.38 -15.36 0.81
CA PRO A 458 -19.48 -16.30 0.63
C PRO A 458 -19.76 -17.14 1.88
N GLY A 459 -21.03 -17.24 2.27
CA GLY A 459 -21.45 -18.05 3.44
C GLY A 459 -21.12 -17.44 4.80
N THR A 460 -20.58 -16.21 4.87
CA THR A 460 -20.20 -15.59 6.13
C THR A 460 -20.86 -14.21 6.27
N SER A 461 -21.51 -13.96 7.41
CA SER A 461 -22.02 -12.63 7.74
C SER A 461 -20.87 -11.72 8.15
N THR A 462 -20.44 -10.84 7.26
CA THR A 462 -19.36 -9.89 7.48
C THR A 462 -19.90 -8.53 7.97
N TYR A 463 -19.26 -7.44 7.63
CA TYR A 463 -19.63 -6.08 8.05
C TYR A 463 -20.38 -5.31 6.96
N SER A 464 -21.17 -4.33 7.37
CA SER A 464 -21.84 -3.38 6.50
C SER A 464 -20.99 -2.13 6.24
N THR A 465 -21.37 -1.32 5.25
CA THR A 465 -20.76 -0.01 5.02
C THR A 465 -20.88 0.91 6.24
N SER A 466 -21.99 0.83 6.99
CA SER A 466 -22.18 1.60 8.23
C SER A 466 -21.22 1.17 9.35
N ASP A 467 -20.91 -0.12 9.46
CA ASP A 467 -19.92 -0.63 10.41
C ASP A 467 -18.53 -0.09 10.07
N LEU A 468 -18.17 -0.10 8.79
CA LEU A 468 -16.90 0.42 8.31
C LEU A 468 -16.76 1.92 8.57
N LEU A 469 -17.80 2.72 8.28
CA LEU A 469 -17.83 4.15 8.58
C LEU A 469 -17.72 4.43 10.09
N ARG A 470 -18.41 3.62 10.91
CA ARG A 470 -18.32 3.71 12.37
C ARG A 470 -16.92 3.44 12.89
N LEU A 471 -16.21 2.47 12.29
CA LEU A 471 -14.79 2.20 12.58
C LEU A 471 -13.93 3.38 12.12
N ALA A 472 -14.09 3.81 10.87
CA ALA A 472 -13.29 4.86 10.24
C ALA A 472 -13.35 6.19 11.01
N ALA A 473 -14.54 6.57 11.48
CA ALA A 473 -14.76 7.81 12.23
C ALA A 473 -13.96 7.90 13.54
N ARG A 474 -13.51 6.76 14.09
CA ARG A 474 -12.70 6.70 15.31
C ARG A 474 -11.26 6.32 15.04
N LEU A 475 -11.05 5.42 14.08
CA LEU A 475 -9.72 4.95 13.70
C LEU A 475 -8.91 6.06 13.00
N GLY A 476 -9.55 6.89 12.17
CA GLY A 476 -8.88 7.99 11.46
C GLY A 476 -8.21 8.98 12.41
N PRO A 477 -8.96 9.62 13.35
CA PRO A 477 -8.37 10.49 14.35
C PRO A 477 -7.34 9.79 15.25
N LEU A 478 -7.60 8.54 15.65
CA LEU A 478 -6.65 7.75 16.45
C LEU A 478 -5.32 7.56 15.71
N LEU A 479 -5.37 7.17 14.43
CA LEU A 479 -4.16 6.98 13.65
C LEU A 479 -3.43 8.31 13.41
N ALA A 480 -4.15 9.38 13.08
CA ALA A 480 -3.56 10.71 12.94
C ALA A 480 -2.83 11.13 14.22
N ALA A 481 -3.46 10.95 15.38
CA ALA A 481 -2.85 11.25 16.68
C ALA A 481 -1.60 10.37 16.93
N LEU A 482 -1.65 9.07 16.61
CA LEU A 482 -0.50 8.18 16.74
C LEU A 482 0.65 8.59 15.81
N VAL A 483 0.38 8.91 14.55
CA VAL A 483 1.41 9.38 13.62
C VAL A 483 2.06 10.66 14.11
N LEU A 484 1.27 11.63 14.59
CA LEU A 484 1.79 12.86 15.20
C LEU A 484 2.64 12.55 16.44
N LEU A 485 2.15 11.71 17.35
CA LEU A 485 2.90 11.32 18.55
C LEU A 485 4.25 10.67 18.16
N PHE A 486 4.25 9.78 17.18
CA PHE A 486 5.48 9.16 16.69
C PHE A 486 6.41 10.20 16.05
N ALA A 487 5.88 11.13 15.25
CA ALA A 487 6.67 12.16 14.59
C ALA A 487 7.39 13.08 15.59
N TRP A 488 6.71 13.47 16.67
CA TRP A 488 7.33 14.37 17.67
C TRP A 488 8.17 13.69 18.72
N PHE A 489 7.87 12.43 19.10
CA PHE A 489 8.47 11.84 20.30
C PHE A 489 9.22 10.54 20.04
N VAL A 490 8.82 9.75 19.05
CA VAL A 490 9.39 8.40 18.85
C VAL A 490 10.42 8.39 17.74
N TRP A 491 10.10 8.91 16.56
CA TRP A 491 11.02 8.88 15.42
C TRP A 491 12.29 9.70 15.61
N PRO A 492 12.30 10.86 16.31
CA PRO A 492 13.54 11.54 16.64
C PRO A 492 14.49 10.69 17.50
N LEU A 493 13.95 9.88 18.44
CA LEU A 493 14.74 8.93 19.23
C LEU A 493 15.28 7.76 18.42
N LEU A 494 14.67 7.46 17.28
CA LEU A 494 15.08 6.42 16.35
C LEU A 494 15.96 6.94 15.19
N GLY A 495 16.38 8.20 15.25
CA GLY A 495 17.31 8.81 14.30
C GLY A 495 16.66 9.58 13.15
N LEU A 496 15.33 9.76 13.14
CA LEU A 496 14.61 10.58 12.16
C LEU A 496 14.13 11.88 12.83
N SER A 497 14.96 12.91 12.79
CA SER A 497 14.61 14.23 13.29
C SER A 497 13.49 14.84 12.45
N LEU A 498 12.50 15.47 13.10
CA LEU A 498 11.37 16.08 12.41
C LEU A 498 11.71 17.46 11.84
N PHE A 499 12.52 18.21 12.55
CA PHE A 499 12.92 19.57 12.20
C PHE A 499 14.41 19.65 11.89
N VAL A 500 14.77 20.53 10.96
CA VAL A 500 16.15 20.80 10.52
C VAL A 500 16.80 21.79 11.48
#